data_e81645a2819705b5e48a5566f01fe69a
#
_entry.id   e81645a2819705b5e48a5566f01fe69a
#
_cell.length_a   1.000
_cell.length_b   1.000
_cell.length_c   1.000
_cell.angle_alpha   90.00
_cell.angle_beta   90.00
_cell.angle_gamma   90.00
#
_symmetry.space_group_name_H-M   'P 1'
#
loop_
_entity.id
_entity.type
_entity.pdbx_description
1 polymer ?
#
loop_
_entity_poly.entity_id
_entity_poly.type
_entity_poly.pdbx_seq_one_letter_code
_entity_poly.pdbx_strand_id
1 'polypeptide(L)'
;TVVPEDESGHPDAAAALTDLAPGTTVYCCGPEPLTEAVTAALPADCALHLERFTAAATSPAGSGAFEVELRRTGRTVRVAAGQSVLAAVREELPYVSYSCEQGFCGTCQQRVLEGEIDHRDELLTDTERDDSMLICVSRCRGERLVLDL
;
A
#
# COMPACT_ATOMS: atom_id res chain seq x y z
N THR A 1 9.78 -3.37 -29.30
CA THR A 1 8.53 -3.28 -30.07
C THR A 1 7.56 -2.43 -29.31
N VAL A 2 6.86 -1.53 -29.98
CA VAL A 2 5.74 -0.77 -29.42
C VAL A 2 4.47 -1.35 -30.01
N VAL A 3 3.50 -1.66 -29.14
CA VAL A 3 2.18 -2.20 -29.54
C VAL A 3 1.13 -1.22 -29.01
N PRO A 4 0.61 -0.31 -29.85
CA PRO A 4 -0.44 0.62 -29.45
C PRO A 4 -1.74 -0.13 -29.16
N GLU A 5 -2.33 0.06 -28.00
CA GLU A 5 -3.54 -0.64 -27.55
C GLU A 5 -4.77 -0.29 -28.38
N ASP A 6 -4.86 0.94 -28.84
CA ASP A 6 -5.93 1.45 -29.71
C ASP A 6 -5.92 0.87 -31.13
N GLU A 7 -4.75 0.36 -31.58
CA GLU A 7 -4.60 -0.25 -32.92
C GLU A 7 -4.56 -1.78 -32.87
N SER A 8 -3.97 -2.36 -31.82
CA SER A 8 -3.63 -3.78 -31.76
C SER A 8 -4.31 -4.52 -30.60
N GLY A 9 -5.09 -3.83 -29.77
CA GLY A 9 -5.65 -4.38 -28.54
C GLY A 9 -4.60 -4.61 -27.46
N HIS A 10 -4.99 -5.28 -26.38
CA HIS A 10 -4.07 -5.59 -25.27
C HIS A 10 -2.89 -6.45 -25.73
N PRO A 11 -1.68 -6.22 -25.21
CA PRO A 11 -0.52 -7.05 -25.50
C PRO A 11 -0.77 -8.53 -25.17
N ASP A 12 -0.42 -9.43 -26.09
CA ASP A 12 -0.44 -10.87 -25.83
C ASP A 12 0.79 -11.26 -25.00
N ALA A 13 0.60 -11.38 -23.68
CA ALA A 13 1.65 -11.75 -22.75
C ALA A 13 2.23 -13.15 -23.05
N ALA A 14 1.40 -14.11 -23.46
CA ALA A 14 1.85 -15.45 -23.76
C ALA A 14 2.76 -15.46 -25.00
N ALA A 15 2.38 -14.76 -26.07
CA ALA A 15 3.21 -14.64 -27.28
C ALA A 15 4.54 -13.92 -26.96
N ALA A 16 4.53 -12.90 -26.11
CA ALA A 16 5.74 -12.17 -25.72
C ALA A 16 6.73 -13.01 -24.90
N LEU A 17 6.27 -14.04 -24.20
CA LEU A 17 7.08 -14.88 -23.31
C LEU A 17 7.40 -16.27 -23.88
N THR A 18 6.97 -16.59 -25.11
CA THR A 18 7.06 -17.95 -25.69
C THR A 18 8.50 -18.43 -25.87
N ASP A 19 9.44 -17.55 -26.25
CA ASP A 19 10.80 -17.93 -26.65
C ASP A 19 11.86 -17.49 -25.60
N LEU A 20 11.51 -17.41 -24.33
CA LEU A 20 12.46 -17.05 -23.29
C LEU A 20 13.46 -18.18 -23.04
N ALA A 21 14.74 -17.81 -22.93
CA ALA A 21 15.77 -18.76 -22.52
C ALA A 21 15.58 -19.17 -21.05
N PRO A 22 15.91 -20.42 -20.67
CA PRO A 22 15.91 -20.87 -19.29
C PRO A 22 16.70 -19.93 -18.37
N GLY A 23 16.15 -19.60 -17.19
CA GLY A 23 16.77 -18.68 -16.22
C GLY A 23 16.63 -17.20 -16.55
N THR A 24 15.84 -16.83 -17.58
CA THR A 24 15.53 -15.42 -17.88
C THR A 24 14.79 -14.77 -16.71
N THR A 25 15.15 -13.52 -16.40
CA THR A 25 14.41 -12.68 -15.45
C THR A 25 13.53 -11.69 -16.21
N VAL A 26 12.23 -11.74 -15.94
CA VAL A 26 11.22 -10.84 -16.52
C VAL A 26 10.88 -9.76 -15.51
N TYR A 27 10.92 -8.51 -15.95
CA TYR A 27 10.45 -7.35 -15.17
C TYR A 27 9.15 -6.86 -15.78
N CYS A 28 8.09 -6.83 -15.00
CA CYS A 28 6.78 -6.35 -15.43
C CYS A 28 6.28 -5.23 -14.53
N CYS A 29 5.87 -4.15 -15.18
CA CYS A 29 5.35 -2.96 -14.56
C CYS A 29 4.12 -2.52 -15.35
N GLY A 30 2.95 -2.46 -14.70
CA GLY A 30 1.70 -2.11 -15.37
C GLY A 30 0.46 -2.41 -14.56
N PRO A 31 -0.73 -2.22 -15.18
CA PRO A 31 -2.02 -2.51 -14.53
C PRO A 31 -2.14 -3.99 -14.12
N GLU A 32 -2.97 -4.25 -13.11
CA GLU A 32 -3.18 -5.59 -12.55
C GLU A 32 -3.50 -6.66 -13.62
N PRO A 33 -4.39 -6.43 -14.62
CA PRO A 33 -4.64 -7.42 -15.66
C PRO A 33 -3.39 -7.81 -16.46
N LEU A 34 -2.46 -6.88 -16.71
CA LEU A 34 -1.20 -7.18 -17.39
C LEU A 34 -0.28 -8.04 -16.51
N THR A 35 -0.14 -7.68 -15.24
CA THR A 35 0.73 -8.44 -14.32
C THR A 35 0.20 -9.85 -14.06
N GLU A 36 -1.12 -10.02 -14.01
CA GLU A 36 -1.77 -11.34 -13.95
C GLU A 36 -1.51 -12.16 -15.21
N ALA A 37 -1.69 -11.57 -16.39
CA ALA A 37 -1.45 -12.24 -17.67
C ALA A 37 0.02 -12.67 -17.83
N VAL A 38 0.98 -11.81 -17.46
CA VAL A 38 2.41 -12.13 -17.45
C VAL A 38 2.73 -13.24 -16.45
N THR A 39 2.16 -13.17 -15.23
CA THR A 39 2.36 -14.20 -14.20
C THR A 39 1.85 -15.56 -14.65
N ALA A 40 0.67 -15.60 -15.30
CA ALA A 40 0.07 -16.83 -15.79
C ALA A 40 0.83 -17.45 -16.96
N ALA A 41 1.46 -16.63 -17.80
CA ALA A 41 2.19 -17.06 -19.00
C ALA A 41 3.68 -17.34 -18.76
N LEU A 42 4.22 -17.00 -17.57
CA LEU A 42 5.65 -17.12 -17.27
C LEU A 42 6.10 -18.60 -17.26
N PRO A 43 7.15 -18.99 -18.00
CA PRO A 43 7.75 -20.32 -17.89
C PRO A 43 8.28 -20.59 -16.47
N ALA A 44 8.15 -21.85 -16.00
CA ALA A 44 8.49 -22.25 -14.63
C ALA A 44 9.98 -22.09 -14.26
N ASP A 45 10.85 -22.01 -15.24
CA ASP A 45 12.29 -21.84 -15.11
C ASP A 45 12.74 -20.36 -15.24
N CYS A 46 11.78 -19.41 -15.32
CA CYS A 46 12.03 -17.98 -15.39
C CYS A 46 11.66 -17.30 -14.06
N ALA A 47 12.34 -16.21 -13.74
CA ALA A 47 12.02 -15.38 -12.57
C ALA A 47 11.16 -14.18 -12.98
N LEU A 48 10.24 -13.75 -12.10
CA LEU A 48 9.39 -12.57 -12.30
C LEU A 48 9.63 -11.54 -11.20
N HIS A 49 9.89 -10.30 -11.60
CA HIS A 49 9.88 -9.13 -10.75
C HIS A 49 8.74 -8.20 -11.17
N LEU A 50 7.84 -7.94 -10.22
CA LEU A 50 6.69 -7.06 -10.42
C LEU A 50 6.93 -5.73 -9.71
N GLU A 51 6.76 -4.61 -10.44
CA GLU A 51 6.59 -3.30 -9.83
C GLU A 51 5.10 -2.95 -9.83
N ARG A 52 4.54 -2.76 -8.65
CA ARG A 52 3.14 -2.37 -8.47
C ARG A 52 3.07 -0.89 -8.12
N PHE A 53 2.25 -0.13 -8.85
CA PHE A 53 1.94 1.27 -8.52
C PHE A 53 0.66 1.41 -7.68
N THR A 54 -0.06 0.32 -7.49
CA THR A 54 -1.22 0.24 -6.59
C THR A 54 -0.97 -0.89 -5.60
N ALA A 55 -1.03 -0.58 -4.31
CA ALA A 55 -1.12 -1.63 -3.29
C ALA A 55 -2.37 -2.49 -3.58
N ALA A 56 -2.28 -3.78 -3.31
CA ALA A 56 -3.49 -4.60 -3.24
C ALA A 56 -4.49 -3.88 -2.36
N ALA A 57 -5.73 -3.69 -2.86
CA ALA A 57 -6.75 -2.92 -2.17
C ALA A 57 -7.00 -3.51 -0.77
N THR A 58 -6.27 -3.01 0.22
CA THR A 58 -6.54 -3.27 1.62
C THR A 58 -7.77 -2.45 1.98
N SER A 59 -8.94 -3.06 1.73
CA SER A 59 -10.20 -2.47 2.19
C SER A 59 -10.07 -2.12 3.68
N PRO A 60 -10.49 -0.93 4.10
CA PRO A 60 -10.58 -0.59 5.52
C PRO A 60 -11.63 -1.45 6.25
N ALA A 61 -12.23 -2.42 5.56
CA ALA A 61 -13.25 -3.31 6.09
C ALA A 61 -12.74 -4.11 7.28
N GLY A 62 -13.40 -3.99 8.41
CA GLY A 62 -13.24 -4.87 9.57
C GLY A 62 -12.79 -4.24 10.88
N SER A 63 -12.27 -3.02 10.92
CA SER A 63 -12.01 -2.34 12.18
C SER A 63 -13.08 -1.29 12.48
N GLY A 64 -13.60 -1.31 13.71
CA GLY A 64 -14.56 -0.31 14.21
C GLY A 64 -14.01 1.11 14.17
N ALA A 65 -14.83 2.07 14.59
CA ALA A 65 -14.35 3.44 14.86
C ALA A 65 -13.47 3.44 16.12
N PHE A 66 -12.45 4.30 16.14
CA PHE A 66 -11.53 4.47 17.26
C PHE A 66 -11.08 5.94 17.37
N GLU A 67 -10.39 6.27 18.44
CA GLU A 67 -9.86 7.60 18.68
C GLU A 67 -8.35 7.65 18.47
N VAL A 68 -7.86 8.78 17.95
CA VAL A 68 -6.44 9.08 17.82
C VAL A 68 -6.13 10.39 18.53
N GLU A 69 -5.33 10.31 19.58
CA GLU A 69 -4.76 11.48 20.24
C GLU A 69 -3.51 11.94 19.48
N LEU A 70 -3.47 13.21 19.16
CA LEU A 70 -2.33 13.91 18.59
C LEU A 70 -1.57 14.57 19.73
N ARG A 71 -0.52 13.92 20.24
CA ARG A 71 0.16 14.27 21.50
C ARG A 71 0.72 15.69 21.52
N ARG A 72 1.30 16.14 20.41
CA ARG A 72 1.93 17.48 20.37
C ARG A 72 0.92 18.62 20.35
N THR A 73 -0.26 18.38 19.79
CA THR A 73 -1.32 19.39 19.69
C THR A 73 -2.34 19.27 20.83
N GLY A 74 -2.35 18.16 21.57
CA GLY A 74 -3.33 17.83 22.59
C GLY A 74 -4.74 17.60 22.05
N ARG A 75 -4.89 17.38 20.74
CA ARG A 75 -6.19 17.14 20.12
C ARG A 75 -6.46 15.65 19.99
N THR A 76 -7.75 15.31 19.99
CA THR A 76 -8.22 13.95 19.71
C THR A 76 -9.13 13.98 18.49
N VAL A 77 -8.85 13.10 17.52
CA VAL A 77 -9.67 12.91 16.33
C VAL A 77 -10.34 11.55 16.37
N ARG A 78 -11.58 11.48 15.90
CA ARG A 78 -12.29 10.22 15.75
C ARG A 78 -12.12 9.70 14.33
N VAL A 79 -11.61 8.49 14.21
CA VAL A 79 -11.49 7.76 12.95
C VAL A 79 -12.71 6.87 12.78
N ALA A 80 -13.55 7.16 11.80
CA ALA A 80 -14.74 6.36 11.52
C ALA A 80 -14.39 4.98 10.96
N ALA A 81 -15.32 4.03 11.04
CA ALA A 81 -15.21 2.77 10.33
C ALA A 81 -15.05 3.05 8.82
N GLY A 82 -14.03 2.47 8.20
CA GLY A 82 -13.75 2.71 6.78
C GLY A 82 -12.99 4.00 6.44
N GLN A 83 -12.74 4.90 7.41
CA GLN A 83 -11.91 6.09 7.22
C GLN A 83 -10.45 5.77 7.54
N SER A 84 -9.49 6.28 6.77
CA SER A 84 -8.07 6.19 7.13
C SER A 84 -7.72 7.14 8.27
N VAL A 85 -6.70 6.79 9.07
CA VAL A 85 -6.16 7.70 10.09
C VAL A 85 -5.66 8.99 9.44
N LEU A 86 -5.01 8.89 8.28
CA LEU A 86 -4.57 10.05 7.51
C LEU A 86 -5.72 11.02 7.20
N ALA A 87 -6.85 10.51 6.72
CA ALA A 87 -7.99 11.36 6.38
C ALA A 87 -8.53 12.12 7.62
N ALA A 88 -8.68 11.42 8.75
CA ALA A 88 -9.13 12.04 10.00
C ALA A 88 -8.10 13.06 10.55
N VAL A 89 -6.81 12.72 10.53
CA VAL A 89 -5.75 13.62 11.00
C VAL A 89 -5.66 14.88 10.14
N ARG A 90 -5.85 14.79 8.83
CA ARG A 90 -5.80 15.96 7.92
C ARG A 90 -6.90 16.99 8.16
N GLU A 91 -8.01 16.61 8.75
CA GLU A 91 -9.05 17.55 9.16
C GLU A 91 -8.55 18.54 10.23
N GLU A 92 -7.65 18.08 11.11
CA GLU A 92 -7.04 18.89 12.18
C GLU A 92 -5.64 19.41 11.82
N LEU A 93 -4.86 18.63 11.08
CA LEU A 93 -3.51 18.95 10.64
C LEU A 93 -3.40 18.86 9.10
N PRO A 94 -3.85 19.88 8.36
CA PRO A 94 -3.88 19.85 6.89
C PRO A 94 -2.51 19.65 6.23
N TYR A 95 -1.43 19.93 6.97
CA TYR A 95 -0.05 19.87 6.47
C TYR A 95 0.69 18.58 6.82
N VAL A 96 0.00 17.56 7.38
CA VAL A 96 0.64 16.27 7.60
C VAL A 96 1.12 15.69 6.26
N SER A 97 2.35 15.19 6.25
CA SER A 97 2.97 14.69 5.02
C SER A 97 2.30 13.39 4.55
N TYR A 98 2.02 13.31 3.25
CA TYR A 98 1.52 12.09 2.59
C TYR A 98 1.85 12.11 1.09
N SER A 99 1.72 10.97 0.41
CA SER A 99 1.91 10.86 -1.03
C SER A 99 1.02 9.77 -1.64
N CYS A 100 1.45 8.49 -1.67
CA CYS A 100 0.77 7.42 -2.41
C CYS A 100 -0.61 7.03 -1.86
N GLU A 101 -0.87 7.22 -0.58
CA GLU A 101 -2.07 6.78 0.17
C GLU A 101 -2.34 5.26 0.09
N GLN A 102 -1.31 4.46 -0.24
CA GLN A 102 -1.43 3.03 -0.52
C GLN A 102 -0.46 2.15 0.31
N GLY A 103 0.27 2.73 1.27
CA GLY A 103 1.07 1.96 2.24
C GLY A 103 2.45 1.50 1.77
N PHE A 104 3.01 2.07 0.69
CA PHE A 104 4.31 1.64 0.17
C PHE A 104 5.39 2.73 0.06
N CYS A 105 5.04 4.04 0.17
CA CYS A 105 6.04 5.11 -0.03
C CYS A 105 6.66 5.65 1.26
N GLY A 106 6.09 5.37 2.42
CA GLY A 106 6.59 5.83 3.72
C GLY A 106 6.33 7.29 4.08
N THR A 107 5.87 8.15 3.14
CA THR A 107 5.73 9.60 3.37
C THR A 107 4.80 9.95 4.54
N CYS A 108 3.80 9.11 4.81
CA CYS A 108 2.84 9.29 5.90
C CYS A 108 3.20 8.48 7.16
N GLN A 109 4.44 8.05 7.32
CA GLN A 109 4.88 7.35 8.53
C GLN A 109 4.78 8.26 9.75
N GLN A 110 4.19 7.75 10.82
CA GLN A 110 4.06 8.45 12.10
C GLN A 110 4.45 7.51 13.24
N ARG A 111 5.07 8.11 14.27
CA ARG A 111 5.41 7.39 15.47
C ARG A 111 4.18 7.20 16.34
N VAL A 112 4.00 5.97 16.84
CA VAL A 112 2.95 5.59 17.77
C VAL A 112 3.54 5.55 19.17
N LEU A 113 2.96 6.30 20.08
CA LEU A 113 3.39 6.39 21.47
C LEU A 113 2.65 5.41 22.38
N GLU A 114 1.36 5.17 22.06
CA GLU A 114 0.50 4.27 22.81
C GLU A 114 -0.56 3.65 21.88
N GLY A 115 -0.95 2.40 22.15
CA GLY A 115 -2.02 1.67 21.48
C GLY A 115 -1.48 0.53 20.60
N GLU A 116 -2.39 -0.33 20.15
CA GLU A 116 -2.07 -1.52 19.37
C GLU A 116 -2.36 -1.27 17.89
N ILE A 117 -1.33 -1.42 17.04
CA ILE A 117 -1.40 -1.11 15.63
C ILE A 117 -1.89 -2.33 14.83
N ASP A 118 -2.83 -2.12 13.93
CA ASP A 118 -3.21 -3.05 12.87
C ASP A 118 -2.46 -2.65 11.59
N HIS A 119 -1.26 -3.22 11.40
CA HIS A 119 -0.42 -2.93 10.26
C HIS A 119 -1.02 -3.48 8.97
N ARG A 120 -1.11 -2.61 7.96
CA ARG A 120 -1.64 -2.93 6.63
C ARG A 120 -0.75 -2.43 5.51
N ASP A 121 0.44 -1.96 5.86
CA ASP A 121 1.48 -1.53 4.93
C ASP A 121 2.36 -2.70 4.50
N GLU A 122 3.04 -2.53 3.36
CA GLU A 122 4.02 -3.46 2.82
C GLU A 122 5.47 -2.92 2.93
N LEU A 123 5.66 -1.77 3.62
CA LEU A 123 6.94 -1.07 3.64
C LEU A 123 7.73 -1.27 4.93
N LEU A 124 7.07 -1.14 6.09
CA LEU A 124 7.77 -1.10 7.37
C LEU A 124 8.40 -2.45 7.71
N THR A 125 9.63 -2.42 8.16
CA THR A 125 10.32 -3.57 8.76
C THR A 125 9.71 -3.94 10.12
N ASP A 126 9.97 -5.15 10.61
CA ASP A 126 9.45 -5.60 11.91
C ASP A 126 9.85 -4.66 13.05
N THR A 127 11.10 -4.14 13.02
CA THR A 127 11.59 -3.18 14.04
C THR A 127 10.85 -1.85 13.97
N GLU A 128 10.53 -1.35 12.77
CA GLU A 128 9.78 -0.09 12.62
C GLU A 128 8.32 -0.24 13.02
N ARG A 129 7.75 -1.43 12.87
CA ARG A 129 6.37 -1.75 13.30
C ARG A 129 6.18 -1.73 14.81
N ASP A 130 7.25 -1.80 15.59
CA ASP A 130 7.17 -1.74 17.05
C ASP A 130 6.64 -0.39 17.56
N ASP A 131 6.98 0.71 16.86
CA ASP A 131 6.62 2.07 17.30
C ASP A 131 6.15 3.02 16.19
N SER A 132 5.97 2.53 14.97
CA SER A 132 5.60 3.38 13.82
C SER A 132 4.50 2.76 12.97
N MET A 133 3.70 3.59 12.30
CA MET A 133 2.67 3.16 11.37
C MET A 133 2.58 4.07 10.15
N LEU A 134 2.13 3.51 9.02
CA LEU A 134 1.71 4.31 7.87
C LEU A 134 0.22 4.66 8.01
N ILE A 135 -0.08 5.90 8.39
CA ILE A 135 -1.43 6.36 8.76
C ILE A 135 -2.44 6.36 7.59
N CYS A 136 -1.97 6.16 6.36
CA CYS A 136 -2.86 6.07 5.20
C CYS A 136 -3.60 4.73 5.09
N VAL A 137 -3.02 3.62 5.58
CA VAL A 137 -3.58 2.27 5.48
C VAL A 137 -3.75 1.56 6.81
N SER A 138 -2.78 1.70 7.72
CA SER A 138 -2.78 1.04 9.02
C SER A 138 -3.82 1.64 9.97
N ARG A 139 -4.32 0.85 10.91
CA ARG A 139 -5.41 1.21 11.82
C ARG A 139 -5.09 0.83 13.27
N CYS A 140 -6.05 0.99 14.15
CA CYS A 140 -6.00 0.52 15.54
C CYS A 140 -6.69 -0.84 15.68
N ARG A 141 -6.11 -1.77 16.43
CA ARG A 141 -6.77 -3.00 16.87
C ARG A 141 -7.69 -2.77 18.07
N GLY A 142 -7.39 -1.74 18.88
CA GLY A 142 -8.17 -1.33 20.05
C GLY A 142 -9.09 -0.15 19.77
N GLU A 143 -9.36 0.62 20.81
CA GLU A 143 -10.25 1.79 20.77
C GLU A 143 -9.51 3.12 20.66
N ARG A 144 -8.18 3.14 20.87
CA ARG A 144 -7.37 4.36 20.92
C ARG A 144 -5.94 4.13 20.47
N LEU A 145 -5.40 5.11 19.74
CA LEU A 145 -3.97 5.29 19.46
C LEU A 145 -3.51 6.67 19.96
N VAL A 146 -2.23 6.79 20.25
CA VAL A 146 -1.57 8.07 20.52
C VAL A 146 -0.41 8.22 19.54
N LEU A 147 -0.47 9.26 18.72
CA LEU A 147 0.55 9.60 17.75
C LEU A 147 1.41 10.77 18.21
N ASP A 148 2.69 10.78 17.83
CA ASP A 148 3.62 11.88 18.08
C ASP A 148 3.42 13.03 17.06
N LEU A 149 2.20 13.58 17.01
CA LEU A 149 1.74 14.66 16.14
C LEU A 149 1.21 15.85 16.92
#